data_59cdfd128e860a9e154d85774e586da0
#
_entry.id   59cdfd128e860a9e154d85774e586da0
#
_cell.length_a   1.000
_cell.length_b   1.000
_cell.length_c   1.000
_cell.angle_alpha   90.00
_cell.angle_beta   90.00
_cell.angle_gamma   90.00
#
_symmetry.space_group_name_H-M   'P 1'
#
loop_
_entity.id
_entity.type
_entity.pdbx_description
1 polymer ?
#
loop_
_entity_poly.entity_id
_entity_poly.type
_entity_poly.pdbx_seq_one_letter_code
_entity_poly.pdbx_strand_id
1 'polypeptide(L)'
;IFGNTNTKDYLTKNYININISNLRSKLSSTTKEYCKNIISTIKNENFDIIEIHNRPLIFNFLKKEINSKYILYFHNDPLSMNGSKSPNERLNLLINLDKIIFVSKWVQDRFFIDLDKKLSDKTEIVYPSIHKIKKKIKKDKKITFVGKLNISKGYDIYRDAIVKILDEFKDWKAYSIGEETRKRPVIDHQNHYELGFLKHKKVLNFLNKSEIAVVPSRWEEPFGRTALESSSR
;
A
#
# COMPACT_ATOMS: atom_id res chain seq x y z
N ILE A 1 -13.40 -4.95 11.07
CA ILE A 1 -12.66 -4.69 9.82
C ILE A 1 -12.86 -5.87 8.88
N PHE A 2 -13.20 -5.60 7.63
CA PHE A 2 -13.35 -6.61 6.58
C PHE A 2 -12.15 -6.55 5.60
N GLY A 3 -11.68 -7.71 5.19
CA GLY A 3 -10.60 -7.80 4.21
C GLY A 3 -10.39 -9.21 3.69
N ASN A 4 -9.42 -9.35 2.78
CA ASN A 4 -8.96 -10.64 2.31
C ASN A 4 -7.45 -10.71 2.47
N THR A 5 -6.98 -11.60 3.32
CA THR A 5 -5.55 -11.86 3.49
C THR A 5 -5.32 -13.31 3.87
N ASN A 6 -4.23 -13.87 3.37
CA ASN A 6 -3.79 -15.23 3.71
C ASN A 6 -2.92 -15.27 4.98
N THR A 7 -2.64 -14.11 5.60
CA THR A 7 -1.83 -14.05 6.82
C THR A 7 -2.73 -14.11 8.05
N LYS A 8 -2.27 -14.78 9.11
CA LYS A 8 -2.97 -14.86 10.41
C LYS A 8 -2.56 -13.72 11.37
N ASP A 9 -1.65 -12.85 10.95
CA ASP A 9 -1.15 -11.74 11.78
C ASP A 9 -1.97 -10.48 11.53
N TYR A 10 -3.16 -10.42 12.08
CA TYR A 10 -4.00 -9.23 12.02
C TYR A 10 -3.64 -8.24 13.13
N LEU A 11 -3.72 -6.96 12.79
CA LEU A 11 -3.48 -5.87 13.74
C LEU A 11 -4.63 -5.70 14.75
N THR A 12 -5.76 -6.33 14.52
CA THR A 12 -6.95 -6.22 15.36
C THR A 12 -7.65 -7.56 15.50
N LYS A 13 -8.23 -7.81 16.70
CA LYS A 13 -9.04 -8.99 16.99
C LYS A 13 -10.39 -8.99 16.21
N ASN A 14 -10.86 -7.82 15.79
CA ASN A 14 -12.13 -7.63 15.10
C ASN A 14 -11.98 -7.68 13.57
N TYR A 15 -11.08 -8.51 13.07
CA TYR A 15 -10.89 -8.69 11.64
C TYR A 15 -11.72 -9.88 11.14
N ILE A 16 -12.54 -9.63 10.13
CA ILE A 16 -13.32 -10.64 9.43
C ILE A 16 -12.70 -10.87 8.05
N ASN A 17 -12.17 -12.07 7.84
CA ASN A 17 -11.58 -12.46 6.57
C ASN A 17 -12.66 -12.95 5.62
N ILE A 18 -12.84 -12.26 4.49
CA ILE A 18 -13.71 -12.69 3.40
C ILE A 18 -12.84 -13.32 2.31
N ASN A 19 -12.90 -14.63 2.18
CA ASN A 19 -12.14 -15.34 1.16
C ASN A 19 -12.77 -15.12 -0.23
N ILE A 20 -12.17 -14.22 -1.01
CA ILE A 20 -12.64 -13.85 -2.35
C ILE A 20 -12.45 -14.98 -3.35
N SER A 21 -11.48 -15.87 -3.16
CA SER A 21 -11.22 -16.98 -4.09
C SER A 21 -12.39 -17.96 -4.19
N ASN A 22 -13.14 -18.11 -3.10
CA ASN A 22 -14.33 -18.97 -3.04
C ASN A 22 -15.62 -18.29 -3.56
N LEU A 23 -15.55 -16.97 -3.87
CA LEU A 23 -16.72 -16.16 -4.28
C LEU A 23 -16.88 -16.04 -5.80
N ARG A 24 -16.08 -16.75 -6.60
CA ARG A 24 -16.21 -16.73 -8.05
C ARG A 24 -17.42 -17.56 -8.48
N SER A 25 -18.61 -16.93 -8.55
CA SER A 25 -19.68 -17.44 -9.40
C SER A 25 -19.41 -17.00 -10.85
N LYS A 26 -19.74 -17.85 -11.81
CA LYS A 26 -19.59 -17.53 -13.24
C LYS A 26 -20.47 -16.34 -13.69
N LEU A 27 -21.37 -15.86 -12.84
CA LEU A 27 -22.43 -14.89 -13.16
C LEU A 27 -22.33 -13.55 -12.41
N SER A 28 -21.41 -13.38 -11.43
CA SER A 28 -21.29 -12.13 -10.69
C SER A 28 -19.84 -11.66 -10.54
N SER A 29 -19.64 -10.32 -10.42
CA SER A 29 -18.29 -9.79 -10.18
C SER A 29 -17.84 -10.11 -8.74
N THR A 30 -16.55 -10.40 -8.58
CA THR A 30 -15.92 -10.62 -7.26
C THR A 30 -16.21 -9.49 -6.26
N THR A 31 -16.27 -8.25 -6.73
CA THR A 31 -16.62 -7.09 -5.89
C THR A 31 -18.05 -7.16 -5.39
N LYS A 32 -19.00 -7.55 -6.23
CA LYS A 32 -20.41 -7.68 -5.84
C LYS A 32 -20.60 -8.78 -4.79
N GLU A 33 -19.95 -9.92 -4.96
CA GLU A 33 -20.01 -11.00 -3.97
C GLU A 33 -19.33 -10.63 -2.64
N TYR A 34 -18.20 -9.90 -2.71
CA TYR A 34 -17.54 -9.36 -1.53
C TYR A 34 -18.48 -8.42 -0.75
N CYS A 35 -19.18 -7.50 -1.47
CA CYS A 35 -20.15 -6.59 -0.84
C CYS A 35 -21.33 -7.33 -0.24
N LYS A 36 -21.89 -8.36 -0.90
CA LYS A 36 -22.98 -9.17 -0.35
C LYS A 36 -22.58 -9.83 0.98
N ASN A 37 -21.36 -10.37 1.07
CA ASN A 37 -20.85 -10.96 2.31
C ASN A 37 -20.71 -9.92 3.43
N ILE A 38 -20.20 -8.72 3.11
CA ILE A 38 -20.16 -7.64 4.09
C ILE A 38 -21.58 -7.31 4.57
N ILE A 39 -22.50 -7.03 3.65
CA ILE A 39 -23.87 -6.64 3.96
C ILE A 39 -24.55 -7.71 4.82
N SER A 40 -24.46 -8.99 4.46
CA SER A 40 -25.06 -10.08 5.22
C SER A 40 -24.51 -10.19 6.66
N THR A 41 -23.23 -9.85 6.84
CA THR A 41 -22.58 -9.93 8.16
C THR A 41 -23.02 -8.77 9.07
N ILE A 42 -23.26 -7.57 8.49
CA ILE A 42 -23.54 -6.36 9.29
C ILE A 42 -24.98 -5.85 9.17
N LYS A 43 -25.86 -6.60 8.52
CA LYS A 43 -27.24 -6.18 8.19
C LYS A 43 -28.06 -5.71 9.39
N ASN A 44 -27.78 -6.27 10.56
CA ASN A 44 -28.50 -5.98 11.81
C ASN A 44 -27.71 -5.05 12.75
N GLU A 45 -26.61 -4.49 12.29
CA GLU A 45 -25.77 -3.59 13.08
C GLU A 45 -25.89 -2.16 12.54
N ASN A 46 -25.85 -1.19 13.45
CA ASN A 46 -25.82 0.23 13.12
C ASN A 46 -24.38 0.75 13.24
N PHE A 47 -23.91 1.42 12.20
CA PHE A 47 -22.61 2.05 12.20
C PHE A 47 -22.77 3.54 11.94
N ASP A 48 -22.10 4.36 12.76
CA ASP A 48 -22.05 5.81 12.51
C ASP A 48 -21.23 6.12 11.25
N ILE A 49 -20.15 5.37 11.04
CA ILE A 49 -19.20 5.60 9.94
C ILE A 49 -18.75 4.27 9.35
N ILE A 50 -18.73 4.20 8.03
CA ILE A 50 -18.10 3.12 7.25
C ILE A 50 -16.91 3.70 6.49
N GLU A 51 -15.71 3.22 6.81
CA GLU A 51 -14.48 3.60 6.14
C GLU A 51 -14.09 2.56 5.07
N ILE A 52 -13.87 3.02 3.85
CA ILE A 52 -13.51 2.19 2.68
C ILE A 52 -12.08 2.51 2.26
N HIS A 53 -11.22 1.49 2.14
CA HIS A 53 -9.84 1.66 1.71
C HIS A 53 -9.61 1.13 0.30
N ASN A 54 -9.15 1.99 -0.63
CA ASN A 54 -8.73 1.62 -2.00
C ASN A 54 -9.75 0.84 -2.84
N ARG A 55 -11.04 0.93 -2.51
CA ARG A 55 -12.09 0.19 -3.24
C ARG A 55 -13.31 1.07 -3.51
N PRO A 56 -13.19 2.15 -4.30
CA PRO A 56 -14.27 3.11 -4.50
C PRO A 56 -15.57 2.47 -5.03
N LEU A 57 -15.46 1.43 -5.87
CA LEU A 57 -16.64 0.73 -6.40
C LEU A 57 -17.52 0.10 -5.31
N ILE A 58 -16.95 -0.29 -4.15
CA ILE A 58 -17.69 -0.89 -3.03
C ILE A 58 -18.75 0.07 -2.48
N PHE A 59 -18.45 1.37 -2.45
CA PHE A 59 -19.36 2.40 -1.98
C PHE A 59 -20.73 2.31 -2.66
N ASN A 60 -20.76 2.15 -3.98
CA ASN A 60 -22.01 2.10 -4.76
C ASN A 60 -22.91 0.89 -4.38
N PHE A 61 -22.35 -0.18 -3.85
CA PHE A 61 -23.09 -1.34 -3.36
C PHE A 61 -23.54 -1.14 -1.92
N LEU A 62 -22.65 -0.69 -1.04
CA LEU A 62 -22.97 -0.56 0.40
C LEU A 62 -24.01 0.53 0.65
N LYS A 63 -23.92 1.68 -0.03
CA LYS A 63 -24.85 2.81 0.16
C LYS A 63 -26.32 2.45 -0.11
N LYS A 64 -26.58 1.43 -0.93
CA LYS A 64 -27.95 1.00 -1.25
C LYS A 64 -28.61 0.21 -0.11
N GLU A 65 -27.81 -0.43 0.73
CA GLU A 65 -28.26 -1.40 1.71
C GLU A 65 -28.02 -0.93 3.17
N ILE A 66 -27.07 -0.02 3.37
CA ILE A 66 -26.65 0.41 4.70
C ILE A 66 -26.69 1.91 4.78
N ASN A 67 -27.49 2.43 5.73
CA ASN A 67 -27.53 3.86 6.04
C ASN A 67 -26.43 4.21 7.04
N SER A 68 -25.40 4.92 6.59
CA SER A 68 -24.25 5.33 7.40
C SER A 68 -23.56 6.51 6.75
N LYS A 69 -22.65 7.18 7.47
CA LYS A 69 -21.66 8.07 6.87
C LYS A 69 -20.54 7.27 6.21
N TYR A 70 -20.08 7.72 5.05
CA TYR A 70 -19.09 7.01 4.26
C TYR A 70 -17.84 7.84 4.06
N ILE A 71 -16.68 7.27 4.45
CA ILE A 71 -15.36 7.83 4.22
C ILE A 71 -14.60 6.91 3.25
N LEU A 72 -13.99 7.48 2.22
CA LEU A 72 -13.15 6.73 1.28
C LEU A 72 -11.69 7.19 1.40
N TYR A 73 -10.81 6.24 1.69
CA TYR A 73 -9.38 6.48 1.82
C TYR A 73 -8.62 5.94 0.60
N PHE A 74 -7.95 6.81 -0.15
CA PHE A 74 -7.10 6.46 -1.27
C PHE A 74 -5.64 6.33 -0.85
N HIS A 75 -5.11 5.11 -0.93
CA HIS A 75 -3.70 4.79 -0.69
C HIS A 75 -2.88 4.66 -1.98
N ASN A 76 -3.55 4.51 -3.13
CA ASN A 76 -2.95 4.37 -4.45
C ASN A 76 -3.57 5.34 -5.45
N ASP A 77 -3.09 5.33 -6.70
CA ASP A 77 -3.60 6.18 -7.78
C ASP A 77 -5.10 5.92 -8.03
N PRO A 78 -5.97 6.94 -7.83
CA PRO A 78 -7.41 6.82 -8.07
C PRO A 78 -7.75 6.45 -9.51
N LEU A 79 -6.94 6.88 -10.49
CA LEU A 79 -7.17 6.62 -11.91
C LEU A 79 -6.94 5.15 -12.29
N SER A 80 -6.25 4.38 -11.44
CA SER A 80 -6.03 2.94 -11.63
C SER A 80 -7.15 2.06 -11.07
N MET A 81 -8.13 2.63 -10.33
CA MET A 81 -9.12 1.86 -9.57
C MET A 81 -10.51 1.89 -10.22
N ASN A 82 -11.16 0.73 -10.29
CA ASN A 82 -12.56 0.64 -10.72
C ASN A 82 -13.46 1.42 -9.75
N GLY A 83 -14.28 2.32 -10.30
CA GLY A 83 -15.16 3.22 -9.55
C GLY A 83 -14.57 4.61 -9.29
N SER A 84 -13.38 4.90 -9.84
CA SER A 84 -12.76 6.24 -9.80
C SER A 84 -11.89 6.58 -11.02
N LYS A 85 -11.93 5.74 -12.08
CA LYS A 85 -11.11 5.96 -13.28
C LYS A 85 -11.55 7.20 -14.08
N SER A 86 -12.85 7.31 -14.31
CA SER A 86 -13.40 8.42 -15.11
C SER A 86 -13.70 9.65 -14.24
N PRO A 87 -13.72 10.86 -14.83
CA PRO A 87 -14.15 12.07 -14.12
C PRO A 87 -15.56 11.93 -13.52
N ASN A 88 -16.49 11.32 -14.24
CA ASN A 88 -17.86 11.12 -13.76
C ASN A 88 -17.94 10.20 -12.53
N GLU A 89 -17.14 9.13 -12.48
CA GLU A 89 -17.03 8.26 -11.30
C GLU A 89 -16.51 9.05 -10.10
N ARG A 90 -15.46 9.86 -10.27
CA ARG A 90 -14.88 10.67 -9.20
C ARG A 90 -15.81 11.78 -8.76
N LEU A 91 -16.52 12.44 -9.69
CA LEU A 91 -17.55 13.42 -9.36
C LEU A 91 -18.69 12.81 -8.53
N ASN A 92 -19.15 11.61 -8.92
CA ASN A 92 -20.15 10.87 -8.14
C ASN A 92 -19.66 10.57 -6.71
N LEU A 93 -18.38 10.23 -6.52
CA LEU A 93 -17.80 10.04 -5.19
C LEU A 93 -17.79 11.35 -4.38
N LEU A 94 -17.40 12.48 -4.98
CA LEU A 94 -17.40 13.81 -4.33
C LEU A 94 -18.81 14.23 -3.87
N ILE A 95 -19.82 13.99 -4.69
CA ILE A 95 -21.19 14.35 -4.37
C ILE A 95 -21.73 13.50 -3.22
N ASN A 96 -21.47 12.22 -3.24
CA ASN A 96 -22.19 11.23 -2.44
C ASN A 96 -21.47 10.74 -1.19
N LEU A 97 -20.15 10.90 -1.09
CA LEU A 97 -19.39 10.57 0.13
C LEU A 97 -19.43 11.74 1.13
N ASP A 98 -19.32 11.43 2.40
CA ASP A 98 -19.17 12.43 3.46
C ASP A 98 -17.73 12.97 3.50
N LYS A 99 -16.74 12.12 3.28
CA LYS A 99 -15.33 12.51 3.24
C LYS A 99 -14.51 11.63 2.31
N ILE A 100 -13.52 12.23 1.64
CA ILE A 100 -12.49 11.53 0.87
C ILE A 100 -11.13 11.89 1.45
N ILE A 101 -10.33 10.88 1.79
CA ILE A 101 -9.01 11.06 2.37
C ILE A 101 -7.95 10.53 1.39
N PHE A 102 -6.89 11.29 1.22
CA PHE A 102 -5.75 10.94 0.37
C PHE A 102 -4.47 10.79 1.20
N VAL A 103 -3.66 9.77 0.89
CA VAL A 103 -2.37 9.56 1.59
C VAL A 103 -1.32 10.62 1.25
N SER A 104 -1.52 11.38 0.17
CA SER A 104 -0.58 12.41 -0.26
C SER A 104 -1.23 13.44 -1.17
N LYS A 105 -0.54 14.57 -1.34
CA LYS A 105 -0.92 15.60 -2.31
C LYS A 105 -0.93 15.05 -3.73
N TRP A 106 0.03 14.18 -4.08
CA TRP A 106 0.08 13.54 -5.38
C TRP A 106 -1.20 12.74 -5.67
N VAL A 107 -1.67 11.92 -4.71
CA VAL A 107 -2.91 11.14 -4.87
C VAL A 107 -4.13 12.05 -5.00
N GLN A 108 -4.18 13.16 -4.25
CA GLN A 108 -5.23 14.15 -4.39
C GLN A 108 -5.22 14.80 -5.78
N ASP A 109 -4.04 15.24 -6.26
CA ASP A 109 -3.92 15.87 -7.59
C ASP A 109 -4.31 14.90 -8.71
N ARG A 110 -3.94 13.62 -8.60
CA ARG A 110 -4.40 12.56 -9.50
C ARG A 110 -5.92 12.41 -9.52
N PHE A 111 -6.56 12.47 -8.35
CA PHE A 111 -8.01 12.39 -8.23
C PHE A 111 -8.72 13.57 -8.93
N PHE A 112 -8.14 14.77 -8.87
CA PHE A 112 -8.71 15.98 -9.45
C PHE A 112 -8.35 16.23 -10.93
N ILE A 113 -7.66 15.32 -11.60
CA ILE A 113 -7.46 15.43 -13.06
C ILE A 113 -8.85 15.50 -13.74
N ASP A 114 -9.05 16.49 -14.59
CA ASP A 114 -10.32 16.79 -15.31
C ASP A 114 -11.51 17.08 -14.37
N LEU A 115 -11.27 17.51 -13.13
CA LEU A 115 -12.28 17.97 -12.19
C LEU A 115 -11.93 19.37 -11.64
N ASP A 116 -12.97 20.16 -11.31
CA ASP A 116 -12.76 21.45 -10.64
C ASP A 116 -12.30 21.23 -9.19
N LYS A 117 -11.14 21.79 -8.84
CA LYS A 117 -10.60 21.74 -7.47
C LYS A 117 -11.45 22.50 -6.43
N LYS A 118 -12.36 23.36 -6.84
CA LYS A 118 -13.34 24.01 -5.95
C LYS A 118 -14.25 23.00 -5.25
N LEU A 119 -14.35 21.77 -5.76
CA LEU A 119 -15.12 20.67 -5.16
C LEU A 119 -14.36 19.94 -4.03
N SER A 120 -13.24 20.51 -3.53
CA SER A 120 -12.35 19.85 -2.58
C SER A 120 -12.74 19.97 -1.10
N ASP A 121 -13.82 20.63 -0.76
CA ASP A 121 -14.31 20.87 0.62
C ASP A 121 -14.50 19.58 1.44
N LYS A 122 -14.90 18.50 0.79
CA LYS A 122 -15.04 17.17 1.40
C LYS A 122 -13.75 16.35 1.39
N THR A 123 -12.63 16.92 0.97
CA THR A 123 -11.39 16.16 0.83
C THR A 123 -10.34 16.56 1.86
N GLU A 124 -9.47 15.61 2.22
CA GLU A 124 -8.40 15.83 3.17
C GLU A 124 -7.16 15.01 2.82
N ILE A 125 -5.98 15.51 3.18
CA ILE A 125 -4.74 14.77 3.07
C ILE A 125 -4.32 14.33 4.47
N VAL A 126 -4.21 13.00 4.66
CA VAL A 126 -3.70 12.42 5.91
C VAL A 126 -2.49 11.56 5.57
N TYR A 127 -1.32 12.09 5.83
CA TYR A 127 -0.06 11.39 5.55
C TYR A 127 0.12 10.19 6.49
N PRO A 128 0.53 9.02 5.97
CA PRO A 128 0.96 7.91 6.81
C PRO A 128 2.11 8.34 7.73
N SER A 129 2.11 7.80 8.93
CA SER A 129 3.12 8.07 9.93
C SER A 129 3.81 6.80 10.41
N ILE A 130 4.97 6.96 11.01
CA ILE A 130 5.72 5.89 11.66
C ILE A 130 6.35 6.40 12.94
N HIS A 131 6.44 5.52 13.95
CA HIS A 131 7.14 5.87 15.18
C HIS A 131 8.65 6.06 14.92
N LYS A 132 9.14 7.27 15.20
CA LYS A 132 10.56 7.58 15.13
C LYS A 132 11.30 6.88 16.27
N ILE A 133 12.44 6.29 15.98
CA ILE A 133 13.33 5.76 17.03
C ILE A 133 14.07 6.95 17.69
N LYS A 134 13.93 7.03 19.02
CA LYS A 134 14.62 8.05 19.80
C LYS A 134 16.06 7.65 20.15
N LYS A 135 16.38 6.35 20.19
CA LYS A 135 17.69 5.83 20.57
C LYS A 135 18.63 5.80 19.36
N LYS A 136 19.80 6.42 19.48
CA LYS A 136 20.89 6.24 18.52
C LYS A 136 21.32 4.77 18.49
N ILE A 137 21.26 4.12 17.34
CA ILE A 137 21.69 2.75 17.12
C ILE A 137 22.94 2.81 16.25
N LYS A 138 23.97 2.06 16.65
CA LYS A 138 25.17 1.92 15.82
C LYS A 138 24.78 1.22 14.53
N LYS A 139 25.12 1.82 13.41
CA LYS A 139 24.87 1.28 12.07
C LYS A 139 26.00 0.33 11.68
N ASP A 140 25.66 -0.67 10.90
CA ASP A 140 26.59 -1.58 10.25
C ASP A 140 26.78 -1.15 8.78
N LYS A 141 27.91 -1.45 8.17
CA LYS A 141 28.17 -1.26 6.74
C LYS A 141 27.24 -2.12 5.87
N LYS A 142 25.94 -1.78 5.88
CA LYS A 142 24.88 -2.48 5.19
C LYS A 142 24.14 -1.55 4.25
N ILE A 143 23.97 -2.00 3.01
CA ILE A 143 23.15 -1.34 1.98
C ILE A 143 21.91 -2.19 1.79
N THR A 144 20.72 -1.64 2.01
CA THR A 144 19.49 -2.42 2.05
C THR A 144 18.45 -1.89 1.05
N PHE A 145 17.92 -2.81 0.25
CA PHE A 145 16.73 -2.62 -0.58
C PHE A 145 15.54 -3.31 0.10
N VAL A 146 14.38 -2.62 0.15
CA VAL A 146 13.13 -3.18 0.67
C VAL A 146 12.00 -2.94 -0.32
N GLY A 147 11.40 -4.01 -0.84
CA GLY A 147 10.29 -3.92 -1.78
C GLY A 147 10.15 -5.17 -2.65
N LYS A 148 9.21 -5.14 -3.59
CA LYS A 148 9.13 -6.20 -4.61
C LYS A 148 10.41 -6.19 -5.46
N LEU A 149 10.98 -7.37 -5.71
CA LEU A 149 12.24 -7.53 -6.43
C LEU A 149 12.02 -7.43 -7.95
N ASN A 150 11.43 -6.33 -8.42
CA ASN A 150 11.05 -6.14 -9.82
C ASN A 150 11.47 -4.78 -10.39
N ILE A 151 11.33 -4.63 -11.70
CA ILE A 151 11.75 -3.44 -12.45
C ILE A 151 10.99 -2.18 -12.01
N SER A 152 9.69 -2.28 -11.70
CA SER A 152 8.92 -1.10 -11.28
C SER A 152 9.41 -0.53 -9.94
N LYS A 153 9.97 -1.35 -9.07
CA LYS A 153 10.64 -0.92 -7.83
C LYS A 153 12.12 -0.59 -8.00
N GLY A 154 12.63 -0.64 -9.24
CA GLY A 154 14.01 -0.31 -9.58
C GLY A 154 15.02 -1.36 -9.06
N TYR A 155 14.59 -2.61 -8.88
CA TYR A 155 15.49 -3.65 -8.38
C TYR A 155 16.63 -3.96 -9.35
N ASP A 156 16.43 -3.75 -10.64
CA ASP A 156 17.47 -3.82 -11.66
C ASP A 156 18.51 -2.70 -11.51
N ILE A 157 18.08 -1.47 -11.21
CA ILE A 157 19.00 -0.36 -10.92
C ILE A 157 19.83 -0.68 -9.66
N TYR A 158 19.15 -1.19 -8.61
CA TYR A 158 19.84 -1.61 -7.40
C TYR A 158 20.86 -2.70 -7.69
N ARG A 159 20.51 -3.75 -8.46
CA ARG A 159 21.41 -4.82 -8.88
C ARG A 159 22.67 -4.27 -9.57
N ASP A 160 22.49 -3.43 -10.57
CA ASP A 160 23.60 -2.94 -11.40
C ASP A 160 24.56 -2.03 -10.60
N ALA A 161 24.02 -1.28 -9.65
CA ALA A 161 24.81 -0.44 -8.77
C ALA A 161 25.52 -1.26 -7.67
N ILE A 162 24.79 -2.21 -7.04
CA ILE A 162 25.30 -2.88 -5.83
C ILE A 162 26.45 -3.82 -6.13
N VAL A 163 26.45 -4.51 -7.27
CA VAL A 163 27.57 -5.36 -7.67
C VAL A 163 28.85 -4.55 -7.75
N LYS A 164 28.84 -3.40 -8.43
CA LYS A 164 30.01 -2.51 -8.55
C LYS A 164 30.49 -2.01 -7.19
N ILE A 165 29.54 -1.61 -6.32
CA ILE A 165 29.87 -1.11 -4.99
C ILE A 165 30.53 -2.21 -4.14
N LEU A 166 30.01 -3.43 -4.18
CA LEU A 166 30.58 -4.55 -3.41
C LEU A 166 31.91 -5.04 -3.97
N ASP A 167 32.15 -4.84 -5.27
CA ASP A 167 33.45 -5.11 -5.86
C ASP A 167 34.53 -4.12 -5.40
N GLU A 168 34.17 -2.88 -5.19
CA GLU A 168 35.07 -1.83 -4.71
C GLU A 168 35.21 -1.84 -3.19
N PHE A 169 34.11 -1.96 -2.45
CA PHE A 169 34.05 -1.89 -0.98
C PHE A 169 33.81 -3.26 -0.36
N LYS A 170 34.85 -4.08 -0.22
CA LYS A 170 34.77 -5.49 0.21
C LYS A 170 34.24 -5.71 1.63
N ASP A 171 34.27 -4.70 2.49
CA ASP A 171 33.79 -4.75 3.88
C ASP A 171 32.29 -4.36 4.02
N TRP A 172 31.65 -3.97 2.91
CA TRP A 172 30.22 -3.73 2.87
C TRP A 172 29.44 -5.00 2.52
N LYS A 173 28.19 -5.05 2.99
CA LYS A 173 27.24 -6.11 2.67
C LYS A 173 25.94 -5.50 2.14
N ALA A 174 25.37 -6.12 1.13
CA ALA A 174 24.11 -5.70 0.55
C ALA A 174 23.00 -6.70 0.86
N TYR A 175 21.79 -6.17 1.03
CA TYR A 175 20.63 -6.98 1.39
C TYR A 175 19.42 -6.60 0.58
N SER A 176 18.68 -7.62 0.10
CA SER A 176 17.39 -7.47 -0.55
C SER A 176 16.30 -8.11 0.31
N ILE A 177 15.29 -7.33 0.67
CA ILE A 177 14.16 -7.78 1.48
C ILE A 177 12.88 -7.63 0.66
N GLY A 178 12.24 -8.73 0.34
CA GLY A 178 11.02 -8.81 -0.46
C GLY A 178 11.01 -10.02 -1.37
N GLU A 179 9.97 -10.13 -2.17
CA GLU A 179 9.78 -11.26 -3.07
C GLU A 179 9.22 -10.79 -4.42
N GLU A 180 9.48 -11.59 -5.45
CA GLU A 180 8.82 -11.52 -6.74
C GLU A 180 8.78 -12.95 -7.31
N THR A 181 7.59 -13.45 -7.57
CA THR A 181 7.36 -14.81 -8.08
C THR A 181 7.55 -14.94 -9.59
N ARG A 182 7.58 -13.81 -10.30
CA ARG A 182 7.81 -13.76 -11.74
C ARG A 182 9.30 -13.64 -12.02
N LYS A 183 9.67 -13.75 -13.32
CA LYS A 183 11.04 -13.51 -13.78
C LYS A 183 11.53 -12.14 -13.28
N ARG A 184 12.65 -12.11 -12.60
CA ARG A 184 13.23 -10.93 -11.96
C ARG A 184 14.73 -10.84 -12.15
N PRO A 185 15.34 -9.66 -11.96
CA PRO A 185 16.80 -9.53 -11.86
C PRO A 185 17.34 -10.39 -10.70
N VAL A 186 18.50 -10.99 -10.89
CA VAL A 186 19.23 -11.74 -9.88
C VAL A 186 20.54 -11.02 -9.60
N ILE A 187 20.94 -10.97 -8.33
CA ILE A 187 22.24 -10.42 -7.90
C ILE A 187 23.12 -11.59 -7.48
N ASP A 188 24.16 -11.86 -8.26
CA ASP A 188 25.16 -12.86 -7.96
C ASP A 188 26.44 -12.18 -7.45
N HIS A 189 26.58 -12.12 -6.12
CA HIS A 189 27.76 -11.57 -5.46
C HIS A 189 27.87 -12.12 -4.04
N GLN A 190 29.08 -12.53 -3.62
CA GLN A 190 29.33 -13.18 -2.31
C GLN A 190 28.91 -12.35 -1.10
N ASN A 191 28.90 -11.02 -1.20
CA ASN A 191 28.49 -10.09 -0.14
C ASN A 191 27.04 -9.59 -0.29
N HIS A 192 26.24 -10.17 -1.20
CA HIS A 192 24.81 -9.88 -1.32
C HIS A 192 23.97 -11.00 -0.72
N TYR A 193 22.95 -10.64 0.03
CA TYR A 193 22.05 -11.56 0.72
C TYR A 193 20.60 -11.23 0.40
N GLU A 194 19.88 -12.19 -0.16
CA GLU A 194 18.44 -12.09 -0.36
C GLU A 194 17.70 -12.75 0.80
N LEU A 195 16.92 -11.97 1.55
CA LEU A 195 16.26 -12.41 2.78
C LEU A 195 14.81 -12.85 2.58
N GLY A 196 14.27 -12.74 1.34
CA GLY A 196 12.87 -13.04 1.05
C GLY A 196 11.90 -12.09 1.77
N PHE A 197 10.67 -12.55 1.95
CA PHE A 197 9.66 -11.79 2.67
C PHE A 197 9.91 -11.83 4.19
N LEU A 198 9.97 -10.65 4.78
CA LEU A 198 10.09 -10.50 6.23
C LEU A 198 8.85 -9.79 6.81
N LYS A 199 8.43 -10.19 8.03
CA LYS A 199 7.40 -9.45 8.79
C LYS A 199 7.85 -8.00 9.03
N HIS A 200 6.94 -7.04 8.95
CA HIS A 200 7.22 -5.60 9.03
C HIS A 200 8.14 -5.21 10.19
N LYS A 201 7.90 -5.73 11.39
CA LYS A 201 8.76 -5.47 12.57
C LYS A 201 10.22 -5.92 12.33
N LYS A 202 10.44 -7.04 11.63
CA LYS A 202 11.78 -7.51 11.28
C LYS A 202 12.44 -6.60 10.24
N VAL A 203 11.68 -6.13 9.24
CA VAL A 203 12.15 -5.13 8.26
C VAL A 203 12.62 -3.85 8.96
N LEU A 204 11.82 -3.29 9.85
CA LEU A 204 12.17 -2.08 10.60
C LEU A 204 13.43 -2.29 11.45
N ASN A 205 13.55 -3.43 12.13
CA ASN A 205 14.75 -3.76 12.91
C ASN A 205 15.99 -3.93 12.04
N PHE A 206 15.82 -4.42 10.81
CA PHE A 206 16.91 -4.52 9.85
C PHE A 206 17.36 -3.13 9.37
N LEU A 207 16.42 -2.27 8.99
CA LEU A 207 16.71 -0.89 8.60
C LEU A 207 17.37 -0.07 9.72
N ASN A 208 17.04 -0.35 10.99
CA ASN A 208 17.71 0.28 12.13
C ASN A 208 19.23 0.09 12.13
N LYS A 209 19.71 -1.04 11.61
CA LYS A 209 21.13 -1.40 11.56
C LYS A 209 21.77 -1.10 10.21
N SER A 210 21.00 -0.74 9.21
CA SER A 210 21.52 -0.44 7.87
C SER A 210 22.02 0.99 7.80
N GLU A 211 23.24 1.18 7.29
CA GLU A 211 23.83 2.50 7.05
C GLU A 211 23.10 3.22 5.92
N ILE A 212 22.82 2.47 4.83
CA ILE A 212 22.20 2.97 3.62
C ILE A 212 20.95 2.16 3.30
N ALA A 213 19.84 2.85 3.03
CA ALA A 213 18.64 2.27 2.43
C ALA A 213 18.45 2.85 1.03
N VAL A 214 18.24 1.99 0.03
CA VAL A 214 18.11 2.38 -1.37
C VAL A 214 16.67 2.20 -1.82
N VAL A 215 16.06 3.27 -2.36
CA VAL A 215 14.68 3.29 -2.85
C VAL A 215 14.68 3.79 -4.31
N PRO A 216 15.08 2.96 -5.28
CA PRO A 216 15.29 3.37 -6.67
C PRO A 216 14.03 3.20 -7.52
N SER A 217 12.85 3.35 -6.94
CA SER A 217 11.56 3.08 -7.58
C SER A 217 11.40 3.89 -8.88
N ARG A 218 11.06 3.20 -9.99
CA ARG A 218 10.64 3.84 -11.25
C ARG A 218 9.15 4.15 -11.26
N TRP A 219 8.43 3.50 -10.38
CA TRP A 219 7.01 3.74 -10.17
C TRP A 219 6.83 5.04 -9.36
N GLU A 220 5.90 5.86 -9.80
CA GLU A 220 5.45 7.01 -9.00
C GLU A 220 4.74 6.52 -7.74
N GLU A 221 5.47 6.52 -6.64
CA GLU A 221 4.94 6.05 -5.36
C GLU A 221 3.86 7.02 -4.85
N PRO A 222 2.65 6.55 -4.61
CA PRO A 222 1.59 7.41 -4.05
C PRO A 222 1.98 8.09 -2.75
N PHE A 223 2.85 7.43 -1.95
CA PHE A 223 3.41 8.01 -0.73
C PHE A 223 4.88 7.62 -0.46
N GLY A 224 5.30 6.40 -0.83
CA GLY A 224 6.68 5.95 -0.59
C GLY A 224 6.94 5.50 0.85
N ARG A 225 6.16 4.55 1.36
CA ARG A 225 6.30 4.04 2.74
C ARG A 225 7.71 3.56 3.08
N THR A 226 8.40 2.90 2.15
CA THR A 226 9.78 2.41 2.38
C THR A 226 10.74 3.57 2.64
N ALA A 227 10.60 4.69 1.91
CA ALA A 227 11.41 5.89 2.16
C ALA A 227 11.15 6.47 3.55
N LEU A 228 9.87 6.61 3.95
CA LEU A 228 9.48 7.05 5.29
C LEU A 228 10.05 6.12 6.38
N GLU A 229 9.91 4.82 6.21
CA GLU A 229 10.37 3.81 7.16
C GLU A 229 11.89 3.86 7.32
N SER A 230 12.62 4.02 6.22
CA SER A 230 14.08 4.12 6.22
C SER A 230 14.58 5.41 6.85
N SER A 231 13.99 6.56 6.49
CA SER A 231 14.42 7.88 7.00
C SER A 231 14.11 8.07 8.49
N SER A 232 13.19 7.29 9.04
CA SER A 232 12.84 7.31 10.47
C SER A 232 13.78 6.47 11.35
N ARG A 233 14.72 5.76 10.74
CA ARG A 233 15.64 4.77 11.37
C ARG A 233 17.07 5.20 11.22
#